data_a286f16545fe36fd5e5d0e2fa0c2e38d
#
_entry.id   a286f16545fe36fd5e5d0e2fa0c2e38d
#
_cell.length_a   1.000
_cell.length_b   1.000
_cell.length_c   1.000
_cell.angle_alpha   90.00
_cell.angle_beta   90.00
_cell.angle_gamma   90.00
#
_symmetry.space_group_name_H-M   'P 1'
#
loop_
_entity.id
_entity.type
_entity.pdbx_description
1 polymer ?
#
loop_
_entity_poly.entity_id
_entity_poly.type
_entity_poly.pdbx_seq_one_letter_code
_entity_poly.pdbx_strand_id
1 'polypeptide(L)'
;MDYAKIIENLNTDAVIHLMTELGADRYDDRGDFIIFPTICHNEDSSEASMKLYFYKNNKIFVCYTSCGGMSIFKFLKHYYEERQIEYDWYQDIYEVVCNCSDFKRKEGFERTPYKSLRERYKVARKEVQLPEYSKNVLDCFVKRYPQEWLDDGITKEAMDMFDISYSIAHNKIIIPHYDIEGRLVGIRGRALNEWEVENVGKYAPIRIEQTWYKHPLSMNLYGLNITEWDIRKTGVCFLFESEKSVMQMEGFSIPNCSAAVCGSNFNKYQLNILMKACAPAEIVLCFDKEELPGEDKYFNKLWSICQKYKNYCNFSFIYDREDLLDLKQSPTDRGEEVFMKLLDKRVKVK
;
A
#
# COMPACT_ATOMS: atom_id res chain seq x y z
N MET A 1 -16.49 -11.24 -1.84
CA MET A 1 -16.51 -10.73 -0.45
C MET A 1 -17.44 -9.56 -0.40
N ASP A 2 -18.27 -9.45 0.61
CA ASP A 2 -19.26 -8.38 0.68
C ASP A 2 -18.84 -7.36 1.73
N TYR A 3 -17.82 -6.56 1.39
CA TYR A 3 -17.29 -5.51 2.27
C TYR A 3 -18.36 -4.49 2.68
N ALA A 4 -19.32 -4.20 1.78
CA ALA A 4 -20.42 -3.29 2.08
C ALA A 4 -21.24 -3.80 3.25
N LYS A 5 -21.66 -5.08 3.21
CA LYS A 5 -22.42 -5.69 4.31
C LYS A 5 -21.63 -5.75 5.62
N ILE A 6 -20.32 -5.94 5.58
CA ILE A 6 -19.49 -5.92 6.79
C ILE A 6 -19.51 -4.51 7.39
N ILE A 7 -19.33 -3.46 6.58
CA ILE A 7 -19.36 -2.06 7.05
C ILE A 7 -20.75 -1.69 7.59
N GLU A 8 -21.82 -2.00 6.85
CA GLU A 8 -23.21 -1.70 7.26
C GLU A 8 -23.57 -2.31 8.63
N ASN A 9 -23.01 -3.49 8.95
CA ASN A 9 -23.27 -4.21 10.17
C ASN A 9 -22.19 -4.00 11.25
N LEU A 10 -21.40 -2.92 11.18
CA LEU A 10 -20.43 -2.60 12.24
C LEU A 10 -21.14 -2.32 13.56
N ASN A 11 -20.70 -3.03 14.60
CA ASN A 11 -21.15 -2.82 15.96
C ASN A 11 -20.41 -1.65 16.61
N THR A 12 -21.13 -0.68 17.12
CA THR A 12 -20.57 0.56 17.67
C THR A 12 -19.66 0.30 18.88
N ASP A 13 -20.08 -0.61 19.79
CA ASP A 13 -19.30 -0.91 21.00
C ASP A 13 -17.98 -1.63 20.63
N ALA A 14 -18.03 -2.52 19.63
CA ALA A 14 -16.83 -3.17 19.13
C ALA A 14 -15.87 -2.18 18.45
N VAL A 15 -16.39 -1.16 17.77
CA VAL A 15 -15.58 -0.07 17.21
C VAL A 15 -14.93 0.77 18.32
N ILE A 16 -15.68 1.13 19.37
CA ILE A 16 -15.12 1.84 20.53
C ILE A 16 -13.99 1.03 21.16
N HIS A 17 -14.24 -0.27 21.39
CA HIS A 17 -13.21 -1.16 21.94
C HIS A 17 -11.96 -1.21 21.07
N LEU A 18 -12.11 -1.37 19.76
CA LEU A 18 -11.01 -1.33 18.83
C LEU A 18 -10.23 -0.02 18.91
N MET A 19 -10.92 1.13 18.92
CA MET A 19 -10.27 2.44 19.00
C MET A 19 -9.48 2.59 20.31
N THR A 20 -9.99 2.09 21.41
CA THR A 20 -9.29 2.07 22.71
C THR A 20 -8.04 1.20 22.67
N GLU A 21 -8.11 0.02 22.04
CA GLU A 21 -6.94 -0.85 21.86
C GLU A 21 -5.87 -0.23 20.95
N LEU A 22 -6.28 0.56 19.94
CA LEU A 22 -5.39 1.30 19.06
C LEU A 22 -4.77 2.54 19.75
N GLY A 23 -5.16 2.83 20.99
CA GLY A 23 -4.56 3.90 21.79
C GLY A 23 -5.40 5.15 21.94
N ALA A 24 -6.68 5.16 21.55
CA ALA A 24 -7.58 6.24 21.92
C ALA A 24 -7.89 6.15 23.42
N ASP A 25 -7.26 6.99 24.23
CA ASP A 25 -7.36 7.00 25.70
C ASP A 25 -8.69 7.58 26.20
N ARG A 26 -9.43 8.25 25.33
CA ARG A 26 -10.71 8.91 25.61
C ARG A 26 -11.60 8.95 24.37
N TYR A 27 -12.90 9.11 24.58
CA TYR A 27 -13.86 9.39 23.53
C TYR A 27 -15.05 10.19 24.08
N ASP A 28 -15.82 10.84 23.19
CA ASP A 28 -17.02 11.59 23.50
C ASP A 28 -18.17 11.09 22.60
N ASP A 29 -19.17 10.44 23.19
CA ASP A 29 -20.35 9.93 22.47
C ASP A 29 -21.43 11.00 22.42
N ARG A 30 -21.76 11.47 21.22
CA ARG A 30 -22.77 12.50 20.93
C ARG A 30 -24.07 11.94 20.32
N GLY A 31 -24.38 10.67 20.55
CA GLY A 31 -25.56 10.02 20.00
C GLY A 31 -25.36 9.55 18.56
N ASP A 32 -25.40 10.46 17.58
CA ASP A 32 -25.25 10.11 16.16
C ASP A 32 -23.80 9.83 15.74
N PHE A 33 -22.84 10.32 16.50
CA PHE A 33 -21.43 10.14 16.24
C PHE A 33 -20.60 10.09 17.51
N ILE A 34 -19.40 9.53 17.39
CA ILE A 34 -18.42 9.44 18.50
C ILE A 34 -17.19 10.23 18.05
N ILE A 35 -16.62 11.01 18.96
CA ILE A 35 -15.39 11.76 18.73
C ILE A 35 -14.25 11.05 19.46
N PHE A 36 -13.16 10.79 18.73
CA PHE A 36 -11.93 10.22 19.26
C PHE A 36 -10.75 11.19 19.07
N PRO A 37 -9.65 10.99 19.80
CA PRO A 37 -8.38 11.62 19.47
C PRO A 37 -7.95 11.24 18.03
N THR A 38 -7.24 12.13 17.36
CA THR A 38 -6.78 11.93 15.97
C THR A 38 -5.63 10.92 15.88
N ILE A 39 -5.83 9.73 16.46
CA ILE A 39 -4.84 8.63 16.43
C ILE A 39 -4.55 8.11 15.02
N CYS A 40 -5.32 8.50 14.01
CA CYS A 40 -5.05 8.17 12.61
C CYS A 40 -3.71 8.71 12.10
N HIS A 41 -3.17 9.79 12.66
CA HIS A 41 -1.90 10.41 12.26
C HIS A 41 -1.06 10.93 13.43
N ASN A 42 -1.51 10.74 14.69
CA ASN A 42 -0.72 11.04 15.88
C ASN A 42 -0.39 9.75 16.62
N GLU A 43 0.88 9.57 16.98
CA GLU A 43 1.33 8.38 17.71
C GLU A 43 0.85 8.39 19.16
N ASP A 44 0.87 9.57 19.80
CA ASP A 44 0.43 9.77 21.18
C ASP A 44 -0.96 10.41 21.21
N SER A 45 -1.92 9.73 21.84
CA SER A 45 -3.29 10.24 21.99
C SER A 45 -3.38 11.43 22.94
N SER A 46 -2.41 11.59 23.86
CA SER A 46 -2.38 12.72 24.80
C SER A 46 -2.20 14.06 24.10
N GLU A 47 -1.43 14.09 23.01
CA GLU A 47 -1.20 15.27 22.17
C GLU A 47 -2.22 15.39 21.02
N ALA A 48 -2.99 14.32 20.76
CA ALA A 48 -3.94 14.25 19.67
C ALA A 48 -5.21 15.08 19.94
N SER A 49 -5.63 15.87 18.97
CA SER A 49 -6.86 16.65 19.07
C SER A 49 -8.10 15.75 18.95
N MET A 50 -9.19 16.09 19.65
CA MET A 50 -10.49 15.43 19.56
C MET A 50 -11.22 15.83 18.26
N LYS A 51 -10.72 15.35 17.11
CA LYS A 51 -11.25 15.69 15.76
C LYS A 51 -11.35 14.50 14.80
N LEU A 52 -11.32 13.28 15.32
CA LEU A 52 -11.62 12.06 14.57
C LEU A 52 -13.04 11.61 14.93
N TYR A 53 -13.96 11.74 13.99
CA TYR A 53 -15.39 11.45 14.17
C TYR A 53 -15.73 10.10 13.56
N PHE A 54 -16.45 9.26 14.30
CA PHE A 54 -17.08 8.06 13.77
C PHE A 54 -18.59 8.26 13.70
N TYR A 55 -19.13 8.35 12.51
CA TYR A 55 -20.56 8.52 12.28
C TYR A 55 -21.27 7.16 12.32
N LYS A 56 -22.17 6.98 13.31
CA LYS A 56 -22.84 5.69 13.56
C LYS A 56 -23.80 5.27 12.44
N ASN A 57 -24.39 6.23 11.72
CA ASN A 57 -25.38 5.97 10.67
C ASN A 57 -24.76 5.43 9.39
N ASN A 58 -23.67 6.01 8.92
CA ASN A 58 -23.00 5.62 7.68
C ASN A 58 -21.70 4.84 7.89
N LYS A 59 -21.33 4.60 9.17
CA LYS A 59 -20.15 3.82 9.55
C LYS A 59 -18.82 4.35 9.02
N ILE A 60 -18.70 5.68 8.86
CA ILE A 60 -17.53 6.35 8.30
C ILE A 60 -16.78 7.09 9.40
N PHE A 61 -15.46 7.01 9.37
CA PHE A 61 -14.56 7.89 10.11
C PHE A 61 -14.28 9.15 9.31
N VAL A 62 -14.26 10.31 9.99
CA VAL A 62 -13.86 11.58 9.39
C VAL A 62 -12.84 12.27 10.30
N CYS A 63 -11.63 12.43 9.82
CA CYS A 63 -10.61 13.23 10.49
C CYS A 63 -10.66 14.67 9.95
N TYR A 64 -11.03 15.61 10.82
CA TYR A 64 -11.18 17.01 10.44
C TYR A 64 -9.86 17.83 10.50
N THR A 65 -8.73 17.16 10.69
CA THR A 65 -7.42 17.81 10.67
C THR A 65 -6.63 17.55 9.39
N SER A 66 -6.45 16.26 8.98
CA SER A 66 -5.58 15.95 7.84
C SER A 66 -6.03 14.78 6.97
N CYS A 67 -6.65 13.72 7.54
CA CYS A 67 -6.85 12.47 6.78
C CYS A 67 -8.18 12.42 5.99
N GLY A 68 -9.15 13.31 6.30
CA GLY A 68 -10.45 13.33 5.65
C GLY A 68 -11.36 12.14 6.00
N GLY A 69 -12.27 11.80 5.09
CA GLY A 69 -13.23 10.70 5.26
C GLY A 69 -12.63 9.35 4.90
N MET A 70 -12.91 8.31 5.72
CA MET A 70 -12.38 6.97 5.51
C MET A 70 -13.28 5.89 6.12
N SER A 71 -13.40 4.73 5.45
CA SER A 71 -14.00 3.55 6.05
C SER A 71 -13.09 2.95 7.13
N ILE A 72 -13.62 2.03 7.94
CA ILE A 72 -12.80 1.33 8.95
C ILE A 72 -11.61 0.57 8.33
N PHE A 73 -11.74 0.04 7.12
CA PHE A 73 -10.65 -0.61 6.40
C PHE A 73 -9.54 0.37 6.06
N LYS A 74 -9.91 1.54 5.51
CA LYS A 74 -8.95 2.61 5.22
C LYS A 74 -8.33 3.20 6.48
N PHE A 75 -9.12 3.35 7.54
CA PHE A 75 -8.62 3.83 8.82
C PHE A 75 -7.52 2.92 9.38
N LEU A 76 -7.75 1.60 9.45
CA LEU A 76 -6.76 0.65 9.95
C LEU A 76 -5.51 0.62 9.07
N LYS A 77 -5.68 0.59 7.73
CA LYS A 77 -4.57 0.65 6.81
C LYS A 77 -3.71 1.90 7.07
N HIS A 78 -4.33 3.07 7.09
CA HIS A 78 -3.67 4.35 7.34
C HIS A 78 -3.00 4.40 8.72
N TYR A 79 -3.65 3.87 9.75
CA TYR A 79 -3.12 3.79 11.11
C TYR A 79 -1.79 3.03 11.16
N TYR A 80 -1.69 1.89 10.47
CA TYR A 80 -0.47 1.09 10.41
C TYR A 80 0.62 1.76 9.55
N GLU A 81 0.24 2.32 8.42
CA GLU A 81 1.17 2.99 7.50
C GLU A 81 1.81 4.23 8.14
N GLU A 82 1.05 5.09 8.80
CA GLU A 82 1.57 6.28 9.48
C GLU A 82 2.55 5.93 10.62
N ARG A 83 2.35 4.81 11.29
CA ARG A 83 3.23 4.31 12.37
C ARG A 83 4.36 3.44 11.89
N GLN A 84 4.46 3.20 10.58
CA GLN A 84 5.45 2.28 10.00
C GLN A 84 5.40 0.88 10.65
N ILE A 85 4.19 0.45 11.04
CA ILE A 85 3.95 -0.87 11.61
C ILE A 85 3.67 -1.82 10.46
N GLU A 86 4.40 -2.94 10.41
CA GLU A 86 4.09 -4.03 9.47
C GLU A 86 2.72 -4.63 9.83
N TYR A 87 1.86 -4.79 8.85
CA TYR A 87 0.55 -5.40 9.04
C TYR A 87 0.27 -6.46 7.99
N ASP A 88 -0.48 -7.46 8.37
CA ASP A 88 -1.06 -8.44 7.49
C ASP A 88 -2.50 -8.01 7.16
N TRP A 89 -2.78 -7.78 5.86
CA TRP A 89 -4.11 -7.32 5.44
C TRP A 89 -5.25 -8.18 5.98
N TYR A 90 -5.07 -9.51 6.01
CA TYR A 90 -6.13 -10.40 6.46
C TYR A 90 -6.28 -10.40 7.98
N GLN A 91 -5.18 -10.58 8.72
CA GLN A 91 -5.22 -10.73 10.18
C GLN A 91 -5.45 -9.39 10.88
N ASP A 92 -4.76 -8.35 10.45
CA ASP A 92 -4.72 -7.08 11.15
C ASP A 92 -5.78 -6.08 10.68
N ILE A 93 -6.33 -6.26 9.45
CA ILE A 93 -7.38 -5.40 8.94
C ILE A 93 -8.68 -6.18 8.75
N TYR A 94 -8.71 -7.18 7.85
CA TYR A 94 -9.96 -7.83 7.47
C TYR A 94 -10.61 -8.60 8.63
N GLU A 95 -9.87 -9.44 9.36
CA GLU A 95 -10.42 -10.16 10.53
C GLU A 95 -10.82 -9.21 11.65
N VAL A 96 -10.02 -8.17 11.91
CA VAL A 96 -10.34 -7.15 12.91
C VAL A 96 -11.67 -6.47 12.58
N VAL A 97 -11.86 -6.03 11.33
CA VAL A 97 -13.12 -5.40 10.91
C VAL A 97 -14.29 -6.38 10.95
N CYS A 98 -14.09 -7.63 10.55
CA CYS A 98 -15.13 -8.66 10.67
C CYS A 98 -15.53 -8.92 12.13
N ASN A 99 -14.59 -8.84 13.07
CA ASN A 99 -14.89 -9.00 14.51
C ASN A 99 -15.63 -7.77 15.08
N CYS A 100 -15.50 -6.62 14.46
CA CYS A 100 -16.27 -5.42 14.78
C CYS A 100 -17.65 -5.39 14.13
N SER A 101 -18.04 -6.40 13.34
CA SER A 101 -19.29 -6.47 12.60
C SER A 101 -20.17 -7.61 13.11
N ASP A 102 -21.47 -7.36 13.25
CA ASP A 102 -22.49 -8.38 13.54
C ASP A 102 -22.86 -9.23 12.31
N PHE A 103 -22.18 -9.02 11.19
CA PHE A 103 -22.39 -9.78 9.98
C PHE A 103 -22.01 -11.26 10.17
N LYS A 104 -23.04 -12.13 10.26
CA LYS A 104 -22.84 -13.59 10.36
C LYS A 104 -22.29 -14.14 9.04
N ARG A 105 -21.05 -14.62 9.06
CA ARG A 105 -20.51 -15.47 7.98
C ARG A 105 -21.34 -16.76 7.87
N LYS A 106 -21.54 -17.24 6.63
CA LYS A 106 -22.04 -18.61 6.41
C LYS A 106 -21.14 -19.58 7.15
N GLU A 107 -21.77 -20.49 7.90
CA GLU A 107 -21.12 -21.47 8.79
C GLU A 107 -19.95 -22.20 8.14
N GLY A 108 -18.84 -22.29 8.83
CA GLY A 108 -17.63 -23.03 8.41
C GLY A 108 -16.30 -22.44 8.85
N PHE A 109 -16.26 -21.27 9.47
CA PHE A 109 -15.03 -20.70 10.02
C PHE A 109 -15.04 -20.73 11.56
N GLU A 110 -14.14 -21.52 12.15
CA GLU A 110 -13.82 -21.38 13.58
C GLU A 110 -13.25 -19.97 13.81
N ARG A 111 -13.83 -19.26 14.77
CA ARG A 111 -13.29 -17.98 15.24
C ARG A 111 -11.95 -18.26 15.92
N THR A 112 -10.85 -17.85 15.31
CA THR A 112 -9.59 -17.74 16.05
C THR A 112 -9.80 -16.70 17.16
N PRO A 113 -9.47 -17.01 18.42
CA PRO A 113 -9.62 -16.05 19.52
C PRO A 113 -8.86 -14.77 19.18
N TYR A 114 -9.54 -13.64 19.31
CA TYR A 114 -8.94 -12.31 19.15
C TYR A 114 -7.80 -12.17 20.15
N LYS A 115 -6.57 -12.18 19.69
CA LYS A 115 -5.42 -11.79 20.50
C LYS A 115 -5.35 -10.28 20.48
N SER A 116 -5.28 -9.65 21.66
CA SER A 116 -5.16 -8.20 21.72
C SER A 116 -3.96 -7.73 20.87
N LEU A 117 -4.09 -6.58 20.20
CA LEU A 117 -3.01 -6.01 19.41
C LEU A 117 -1.71 -5.91 20.24
N ARG A 118 -1.82 -5.57 21.56
CA ARG A 118 -0.69 -5.55 22.50
C ARG A 118 0.01 -6.91 22.66
N GLU A 119 -0.72 -8.02 22.61
CA GLU A 119 -0.13 -9.36 22.72
C GLU A 119 0.58 -9.77 21.43
N ARG A 120 0.08 -9.35 20.27
CA ARG A 120 0.72 -9.59 18.97
C ARG A 120 2.07 -8.88 18.87
N TYR A 121 2.20 -7.67 19.40
CA TYR A 121 3.45 -6.90 19.37
C TYR A 121 4.48 -7.30 20.43
N LYS A 122 4.08 -8.07 21.45
CA LYS A 122 5.01 -8.63 22.46
C LYS A 122 5.69 -9.92 22.02
N VAL A 123 5.22 -10.58 20.97
CA VAL A 123 5.89 -11.78 20.43
C VAL A 123 7.18 -11.35 19.74
N ALA A 124 8.30 -11.82 20.27
CA ALA A 124 9.63 -11.65 19.66
C ALA A 124 9.56 -11.82 18.14
N ARG A 125 10.20 -10.92 17.40
CA ARG A 125 10.31 -10.96 15.94
C ARG A 125 10.75 -12.35 15.50
N LYS A 126 9.80 -13.22 15.13
CA LYS A 126 10.13 -14.37 14.30
C LYS A 126 10.60 -13.79 12.98
N GLU A 127 11.70 -14.31 12.44
CA GLU A 127 12.04 -14.05 11.04
C GLU A 127 10.82 -14.41 10.20
N VAL A 128 10.15 -13.38 9.72
CA VAL A 128 8.99 -13.56 8.84
C VAL A 128 9.57 -13.99 7.50
N GLN A 129 9.30 -15.23 7.12
CA GLN A 129 9.65 -15.71 5.78
C GLN A 129 8.48 -15.36 4.84
N LEU A 130 8.83 -14.93 3.62
CA LEU A 130 7.83 -14.75 2.58
C LEU A 130 7.14 -16.09 2.30
N PRO A 131 5.81 -16.12 2.14
CA PRO A 131 5.12 -17.33 1.70
C PRO A 131 5.56 -17.68 0.28
N GLU A 132 5.45 -18.96 -0.08
CA GLU A 132 5.63 -19.43 -1.45
C GLU A 132 4.35 -20.11 -1.91
N TYR A 133 3.83 -19.70 -3.05
CA TYR A 133 2.63 -20.24 -3.66
C TYR A 133 2.95 -20.92 -5.00
N SER A 134 2.18 -21.95 -5.35
CA SER A 134 2.30 -22.56 -6.68
C SER A 134 1.85 -21.58 -7.76
N LYS A 135 2.66 -21.43 -8.81
CA LYS A 135 2.30 -20.60 -9.98
C LYS A 135 1.08 -21.12 -10.74
N ASN A 136 0.75 -22.41 -10.63
CA ASN A 136 -0.43 -23.00 -11.29
C ASN A 136 -1.75 -22.33 -10.88
N VAL A 137 -1.78 -21.64 -9.74
CA VAL A 137 -2.95 -20.86 -9.32
C VAL A 137 -3.29 -19.75 -10.31
N LEU A 138 -2.32 -19.24 -11.04
CA LEU A 138 -2.53 -18.19 -12.03
C LEU A 138 -3.34 -18.66 -13.25
N ASP A 139 -3.39 -19.97 -13.49
CA ASP A 139 -4.14 -20.59 -14.61
C ASP A 139 -5.66 -20.41 -14.47
N CYS A 140 -6.16 -20.07 -13.26
CA CYS A 140 -7.59 -19.78 -13.06
C CYS A 140 -8.01 -18.39 -13.54
N PHE A 141 -7.07 -17.53 -13.90
CA PHE A 141 -7.33 -16.18 -14.39
C PHE A 141 -7.27 -16.12 -15.92
N VAL A 142 -7.97 -15.15 -16.49
CA VAL A 142 -8.00 -14.97 -17.94
C VAL A 142 -6.99 -13.92 -18.39
N LYS A 143 -6.34 -14.16 -19.52
CA LYS A 143 -5.49 -13.16 -20.16
C LYS A 143 -6.38 -12.05 -20.72
N ARG A 144 -6.23 -10.86 -20.20
CA ARG A 144 -6.97 -9.68 -20.64
C ARG A 144 -6.09 -8.44 -20.42
N TYR A 145 -6.10 -7.55 -21.41
CA TYR A 145 -5.41 -6.26 -21.33
C TYR A 145 -6.45 -5.18 -21.04
N PRO A 146 -6.57 -4.69 -19.79
CA PRO A 146 -7.54 -3.66 -19.45
C PRO A 146 -7.27 -2.38 -20.23
N GLN A 147 -8.32 -1.82 -20.87
CA GLN A 147 -8.18 -0.62 -21.67
C GLN A 147 -7.65 0.57 -20.85
N GLU A 148 -8.10 0.69 -19.61
CA GLU A 148 -7.61 1.71 -18.67
C GLU A 148 -6.09 1.70 -18.50
N TRP A 149 -5.47 0.51 -18.50
CA TRP A 149 -4.03 0.38 -18.36
C TRP A 149 -3.28 0.67 -19.67
N LEU A 150 -3.89 0.32 -20.80
CA LEU A 150 -3.37 0.71 -22.11
C LEU A 150 -3.40 2.25 -22.28
N ASP A 151 -4.49 2.88 -21.85
CA ASP A 151 -4.65 4.34 -21.87
C ASP A 151 -3.69 5.03 -20.88
N ASP A 152 -3.36 4.36 -19.78
CA ASP A 152 -2.34 4.78 -18.79
C ASP A 152 -0.89 4.55 -19.29
N GLY A 153 -0.69 4.09 -20.53
CA GLY A 153 0.62 3.89 -21.15
C GLY A 153 1.32 2.57 -20.78
N ILE A 154 0.61 1.60 -20.18
CA ILE A 154 1.17 0.27 -19.94
C ILE A 154 0.95 -0.59 -21.19
N THR A 155 2.04 -1.05 -21.80
CA THR A 155 1.98 -1.85 -23.02
C THR A 155 1.49 -3.28 -22.73
N LYS A 156 1.02 -3.98 -23.78
CA LYS A 156 0.65 -5.40 -23.67
C LYS A 156 1.85 -6.26 -23.31
N GLU A 157 2.99 -5.93 -23.86
CA GLU A 157 4.27 -6.59 -23.62
C GLU A 157 4.69 -6.46 -22.16
N ALA A 158 4.53 -5.26 -21.57
CA ALA A 158 4.74 -5.06 -20.13
C ALA A 158 3.77 -5.89 -19.30
N MET A 159 2.47 -5.89 -19.62
CA MET A 159 1.50 -6.71 -18.91
C MET A 159 1.82 -8.21 -19.01
N ASP A 160 2.33 -8.66 -20.14
CA ASP A 160 2.75 -10.07 -20.33
C ASP A 160 4.00 -10.39 -19.51
N MET A 161 4.97 -9.51 -19.50
CA MET A 161 6.22 -9.66 -18.75
C MET A 161 5.98 -9.77 -17.23
N PHE A 162 4.98 -9.03 -16.72
CA PHE A 162 4.61 -9.02 -15.31
C PHE A 162 3.46 -9.98 -14.96
N ASP A 163 3.11 -10.92 -15.86
CA ASP A 163 2.05 -11.93 -15.67
C ASP A 163 0.68 -11.34 -15.33
N ILE A 164 0.38 -10.15 -15.82
CA ILE A 164 -0.90 -9.49 -15.57
C ILE A 164 -2.03 -10.27 -16.20
N SER A 165 -3.09 -10.49 -15.43
CA SER A 165 -4.29 -11.21 -15.84
C SER A 165 -5.55 -10.57 -15.25
N TYR A 166 -6.69 -11.20 -15.45
CA TYR A 166 -7.97 -10.67 -14.97
C TYR A 166 -8.80 -11.77 -14.31
N SER A 167 -9.37 -11.44 -13.16
CA SER A 167 -10.32 -12.31 -12.47
C SER A 167 -11.75 -11.91 -12.81
N ILE A 168 -12.46 -12.76 -13.55
CA ILE A 168 -13.88 -12.58 -13.84
C ILE A 168 -14.69 -12.63 -12.54
N ALA A 169 -14.37 -13.56 -11.64
CA ALA A 169 -15.10 -13.77 -10.40
C ALA A 169 -15.01 -12.58 -9.43
N HIS A 170 -13.87 -11.86 -9.44
CA HIS A 170 -13.64 -10.72 -8.53
C HIS A 170 -13.78 -9.37 -9.22
N ASN A 171 -13.91 -9.34 -10.55
CA ASN A 171 -13.87 -8.12 -11.38
C ASN A 171 -12.64 -7.25 -11.07
N LYS A 172 -11.45 -7.90 -11.09
CA LYS A 172 -10.17 -7.24 -10.73
C LYS A 172 -9.07 -7.55 -11.72
N ILE A 173 -8.19 -6.59 -11.92
CA ILE A 173 -6.90 -6.84 -12.54
C ILE A 173 -6.06 -7.60 -11.52
N ILE A 174 -5.44 -8.70 -11.96
CA ILE A 174 -4.62 -9.57 -11.14
C ILE A 174 -3.15 -9.25 -11.34
N ILE A 175 -2.46 -9.04 -10.24
CA ILE A 175 -1.06 -8.64 -10.19
C ILE A 175 -0.32 -9.65 -9.32
N PRO A 176 0.37 -10.64 -9.92
CA PRO A 176 1.22 -11.56 -9.17
C PRO A 176 2.43 -10.83 -8.60
N HIS A 177 2.79 -11.14 -7.37
CA HIS A 177 4.01 -10.66 -6.73
C HIS A 177 5.02 -11.77 -6.64
N TYR A 178 6.20 -11.53 -7.16
CA TYR A 178 7.33 -12.45 -7.10
C TYR A 178 8.42 -11.87 -6.19
N ASP A 179 9.15 -12.76 -5.50
CA ASP A 179 10.39 -12.38 -4.85
C ASP A 179 11.55 -12.29 -5.87
N ILE A 180 12.73 -11.94 -5.40
CA ILE A 180 13.90 -11.77 -6.27
C ILE A 180 14.30 -13.08 -6.97
N GLU A 181 14.00 -14.25 -6.40
CA GLU A 181 14.24 -15.55 -7.00
C GLU A 181 13.13 -15.98 -7.98
N GLY A 182 12.11 -15.15 -8.18
CA GLY A 182 10.99 -15.41 -9.06
C GLY A 182 9.96 -16.41 -8.50
N ARG A 183 9.93 -16.64 -7.17
CA ARG A 183 8.89 -17.44 -6.52
C ARG A 183 7.65 -16.59 -6.31
N LEU A 184 6.46 -17.14 -6.56
CA LEU A 184 5.20 -16.43 -6.30
C LEU A 184 4.97 -16.29 -4.80
N VAL A 185 5.00 -15.07 -4.28
CA VAL A 185 4.85 -14.77 -2.85
C VAL A 185 3.49 -14.17 -2.50
N GLY A 186 2.73 -13.74 -3.49
CA GLY A 186 1.40 -13.19 -3.29
C GLY A 186 0.72 -12.82 -4.58
N ILE A 187 -0.57 -12.51 -4.49
CA ILE A 187 -1.37 -12.02 -5.61
C ILE A 187 -2.21 -10.86 -5.11
N ARG A 188 -2.08 -9.71 -5.75
CA ARG A 188 -2.95 -8.56 -5.50
C ARG A 188 -3.97 -8.40 -6.61
N GLY A 189 -5.13 -7.90 -6.25
CA GLY A 189 -6.15 -7.48 -7.18
C GLY A 189 -6.32 -5.96 -7.15
N ARG A 190 -6.27 -5.32 -8.32
CA ARG A 190 -6.68 -3.92 -8.44
C ARG A 190 -8.17 -3.87 -8.72
N ALA A 191 -8.90 -3.22 -7.84
CA ALA A 191 -10.36 -3.04 -7.99
C ALA A 191 -10.67 -2.10 -9.17
N LEU A 192 -11.67 -2.48 -9.97
CA LEU A 192 -12.23 -1.67 -11.07
C LEU A 192 -13.55 -1.00 -10.68
N ASN A 193 -14.14 -1.42 -9.57
CA ASN A 193 -15.37 -0.86 -9.03
C ASN A 193 -15.03 0.35 -8.16
N GLU A 194 -15.58 1.53 -8.48
CA GLU A 194 -15.36 2.79 -7.77
C GLU A 194 -15.69 2.68 -6.28
N TRP A 195 -16.83 2.05 -5.96
CA TRP A 195 -17.22 1.86 -4.57
C TRP A 195 -16.16 1.08 -3.78
N GLU A 196 -15.60 0.02 -4.36
CA GLU A 196 -14.55 -0.78 -3.72
C GLU A 196 -13.24 0.02 -3.58
N VAL A 197 -12.88 0.80 -4.60
CA VAL A 197 -11.71 1.70 -4.55
C VAL A 197 -11.85 2.71 -3.41
N GLU A 198 -13.04 3.29 -3.25
CA GLU A 198 -13.30 4.30 -2.22
C GLU A 198 -13.35 3.72 -0.80
N ASN A 199 -13.96 2.55 -0.62
CA ASN A 199 -14.32 2.03 0.71
C ASN A 199 -13.37 0.94 1.23
N VAL A 200 -12.70 0.18 0.35
CA VAL A 200 -11.78 -0.89 0.74
C VAL A 200 -10.34 -0.52 0.40
N GLY A 201 -10.16 0.06 -0.78
CA GLY A 201 -8.88 0.45 -1.32
C GLY A 201 -8.67 -0.08 -2.74
N LYS A 202 -7.85 0.63 -3.49
CA LYS A 202 -7.57 0.35 -4.91
C LYS A 202 -6.91 -1.02 -5.11
N TYR A 203 -6.08 -1.46 -4.16
CA TYR A 203 -5.34 -2.72 -4.20
C TYR A 203 -5.58 -3.53 -2.93
N ALA A 204 -5.86 -4.82 -3.08
CA ALA A 204 -6.04 -5.75 -1.96
C ALA A 204 -5.53 -7.15 -2.35
N PRO A 205 -5.11 -8.00 -1.40
CA PRO A 205 -4.82 -9.39 -1.68
C PRO A 205 -6.03 -10.13 -2.27
N ILE A 206 -5.78 -11.13 -3.11
CA ILE A 206 -6.82 -11.98 -3.70
C ILE A 206 -7.03 -13.21 -2.82
N ARG A 207 -8.30 -13.61 -2.71
CA ARG A 207 -8.68 -14.89 -2.15
C ARG A 207 -9.22 -15.81 -3.24
N ILE A 208 -8.65 -17.02 -3.35
CA ILE A 208 -9.14 -18.06 -4.24
C ILE A 208 -9.57 -19.21 -3.35
N GLU A 209 -10.83 -19.64 -3.46
CA GLU A 209 -11.46 -20.62 -2.57
C GLU A 209 -11.30 -20.21 -1.09
N GLN A 210 -10.51 -20.96 -0.32
CA GLN A 210 -10.24 -20.71 1.10
C GLN A 210 -8.86 -20.11 1.36
N THR A 211 -8.04 -19.93 0.32
CA THR A 211 -6.65 -19.47 0.45
C THR A 211 -6.52 -17.99 0.09
N TRP A 212 -5.91 -17.22 0.99
CA TRP A 212 -5.48 -15.86 0.72
C TRP A 212 -4.06 -15.85 0.18
N TYR A 213 -3.88 -15.26 -0.99
CA TYR A 213 -2.57 -15.10 -1.64
C TYR A 213 -1.94 -13.77 -1.23
N LYS A 214 -1.47 -13.71 0.00
CA LYS A 214 -0.97 -12.49 0.66
C LYS A 214 0.48 -12.65 1.10
N HIS A 215 1.20 -11.55 1.16
CA HIS A 215 2.53 -11.46 1.73
C HIS A 215 2.73 -10.08 2.38
N PRO A 216 3.70 -9.91 3.30
CA PRO A 216 4.08 -8.60 3.80
C PRO A 216 4.73 -7.78 2.68
N LEU A 217 4.08 -6.69 2.25
CA LEU A 217 4.60 -5.82 1.18
C LEU A 217 5.93 -5.18 1.55
N SER A 218 6.10 -4.86 2.83
CA SER A 218 7.33 -4.29 3.40
C SER A 218 8.55 -5.22 3.31
N MET A 219 8.35 -6.50 2.99
CA MET A 219 9.40 -7.51 2.87
C MET A 219 9.67 -7.92 1.43
N ASN A 220 9.13 -7.21 0.45
CA ASN A 220 9.35 -7.45 -0.96
C ASN A 220 9.48 -6.13 -1.72
N LEU A 221 10.00 -6.23 -2.95
CA LEU A 221 10.03 -5.15 -3.93
C LEU A 221 9.43 -5.69 -5.24
N TYR A 222 8.28 -5.14 -5.62
CA TYR A 222 7.61 -5.56 -6.84
C TYR A 222 8.45 -5.24 -8.08
N GLY A 223 8.52 -6.18 -9.00
CA GLY A 223 9.20 -6.04 -10.27
C GLY A 223 10.72 -6.25 -10.23
N LEU A 224 11.34 -6.29 -9.05
CA LEU A 224 12.79 -6.38 -8.91
C LEU A 224 13.37 -7.64 -9.57
N ASN A 225 12.66 -8.77 -9.54
CA ASN A 225 13.06 -10.01 -10.20
C ASN A 225 13.18 -9.89 -11.74
N ILE A 226 12.55 -8.89 -12.32
CA ILE A 226 12.57 -8.59 -13.77
C ILE A 226 13.64 -7.53 -14.06
N THR A 227 13.71 -6.49 -13.23
CA THR A 227 14.48 -5.27 -13.51
C THR A 227 15.88 -5.27 -12.89
N GLU A 228 16.23 -6.26 -12.09
CA GLU A 228 17.52 -6.32 -11.36
C GLU A 228 18.74 -6.16 -12.27
N TRP A 229 18.69 -6.73 -13.46
CA TRP A 229 19.79 -6.65 -14.42
C TRP A 229 20.07 -5.22 -14.88
N ASP A 230 19.01 -4.48 -15.22
CA ASP A 230 19.14 -3.10 -15.66
C ASP A 230 19.57 -2.18 -14.53
N ILE A 231 19.11 -2.43 -13.30
CA ILE A 231 19.57 -1.71 -12.11
C ILE A 231 21.06 -1.94 -11.88
N ARG A 232 21.52 -3.18 -11.98
CA ARG A 232 22.96 -3.51 -11.86
C ARG A 232 23.80 -2.84 -12.94
N LYS A 233 23.32 -2.83 -14.17
CA LYS A 233 24.02 -2.29 -15.32
C LYS A 233 24.13 -0.77 -15.26
N THR A 234 23.07 -0.08 -14.87
CA THR A 234 23.04 1.39 -14.81
C THR A 234 23.53 1.94 -13.48
N GLY A 235 23.49 1.16 -12.42
CA GLY A 235 23.79 1.59 -11.06
C GLY A 235 22.73 2.50 -10.43
N VAL A 236 21.55 2.62 -11.04
CA VAL A 236 20.43 3.46 -10.53
C VAL A 236 19.21 2.60 -10.30
N CYS A 237 18.47 2.88 -9.22
CA CYS A 237 17.16 2.27 -8.96
C CYS A 237 16.11 3.35 -8.74
N PHE A 238 15.04 3.31 -9.53
CA PHE A 238 13.84 4.14 -9.35
C PHE A 238 12.84 3.39 -8.46
N LEU A 239 12.53 3.92 -7.28
CA LEU A 239 11.56 3.33 -6.36
C LEU A 239 10.23 4.05 -6.43
N PHE A 240 9.19 3.34 -6.85
CA PHE A 240 7.80 3.81 -6.96
C PHE A 240 6.93 3.32 -5.80
N GLU A 241 5.77 3.95 -5.60
CA GLU A 241 4.78 3.50 -4.64
C GLU A 241 3.95 2.33 -5.17
N SER A 242 3.66 2.28 -6.48
CA SER A 242 2.74 1.32 -7.06
C SER A 242 3.35 0.44 -8.14
N GLU A 243 2.77 -0.75 -8.31
CA GLU A 243 3.12 -1.72 -9.35
C GLU A 243 2.94 -1.14 -10.76
N LYS A 244 1.93 -0.27 -10.92
CA LYS A 244 1.59 0.37 -12.20
C LYS A 244 2.79 1.13 -12.79
N SER A 245 3.48 1.89 -11.97
CA SER A 245 4.62 2.72 -12.39
C SER A 245 5.80 1.91 -12.89
N VAL A 246 6.05 0.72 -12.28
CA VAL A 246 7.10 -0.19 -12.76
C VAL A 246 6.77 -0.73 -14.16
N MET A 247 5.50 -1.02 -14.42
CA MET A 247 5.06 -1.47 -15.75
C MET A 247 5.04 -0.34 -16.78
N GLN A 248 4.73 0.90 -16.39
CA GLN A 248 4.81 2.07 -17.26
C GLN A 248 6.26 2.32 -17.72
N MET A 249 7.24 2.14 -16.81
CA MET A 249 8.66 2.26 -17.15
C MET A 249 9.10 1.31 -18.27
N GLU A 250 8.45 0.14 -18.41
CA GLU A 250 8.76 -0.81 -19.48
C GLU A 250 8.41 -0.26 -20.88
N GLY A 251 7.47 0.67 -20.96
CA GLY A 251 7.11 1.37 -22.20
C GLY A 251 8.01 2.54 -22.55
N PHE A 252 8.99 2.91 -21.70
CA PHE A 252 9.88 4.04 -21.95
C PHE A 252 11.09 3.63 -22.79
N SER A 253 11.74 4.60 -23.40
CA SER A 253 12.95 4.38 -24.22
C SER A 253 14.23 4.14 -23.41
N ILE A 254 14.17 4.33 -22.08
CA ILE A 254 15.27 4.07 -21.16
C ILE A 254 15.14 2.68 -20.52
N PRO A 255 16.25 2.07 -20.04
CA PRO A 255 16.19 0.81 -19.33
C PRO A 255 15.25 0.87 -18.12
N ASN A 256 14.48 -0.19 -17.89
CA ASN A 256 13.59 -0.27 -16.74
C ASN A 256 14.36 -0.57 -15.47
N CYS A 257 14.89 0.45 -14.84
CA CYS A 257 15.65 0.37 -13.59
C CYS A 257 14.76 0.59 -12.37
N SER A 258 13.56 0.02 -12.33
CA SER A 258 12.56 0.36 -11.32
C SER A 258 12.12 -0.82 -10.46
N ALA A 259 11.62 -0.52 -9.27
CA ALA A 259 10.90 -1.44 -8.40
C ALA A 259 9.83 -0.67 -7.62
N ALA A 260 8.80 -1.36 -7.10
CA ALA A 260 7.80 -0.72 -6.27
C ALA A 260 7.82 -1.24 -4.83
N VAL A 261 7.67 -0.31 -3.88
CA VAL A 261 7.52 -0.61 -2.45
C VAL A 261 6.10 -1.05 -2.09
N CYS A 262 5.13 -0.82 -2.98
CA CYS A 262 3.71 -1.11 -2.84
C CYS A 262 3.06 -0.44 -1.61
N GLY A 263 3.51 0.77 -1.30
CA GLY A 263 3.05 1.60 -0.19
C GLY A 263 3.77 2.94 -0.19
N SER A 264 3.51 3.78 0.80
CA SER A 264 4.06 5.15 0.88
C SER A 264 5.37 5.25 1.69
N ASN A 265 6.05 4.13 1.95
CA ASN A 265 7.25 4.11 2.78
C ASN A 265 8.29 3.09 2.27
N PHE A 266 9.56 3.43 2.44
CA PHE A 266 10.69 2.57 2.14
C PHE A 266 11.41 2.18 3.42
N ASN A 267 11.66 0.89 3.63
CA ASN A 267 12.18 0.37 4.88
C ASN A 267 13.52 -0.37 4.73
N LYS A 268 14.10 -0.77 5.86
CA LYS A 268 15.41 -1.43 5.89
C LYS A 268 15.41 -2.83 5.25
N TYR A 269 14.30 -3.56 5.29
CA TYR A 269 14.22 -4.87 4.64
C TYR A 269 14.29 -4.72 3.12
N GLN A 270 13.52 -3.80 2.57
CA GLN A 270 13.53 -3.48 1.13
C GLN A 270 14.90 -2.95 0.69
N LEU A 271 15.54 -2.09 1.49
CA LEU A 271 16.91 -1.67 1.23
C LEU A 271 17.89 -2.87 1.20
N ASN A 272 17.79 -3.77 2.16
CA ASN A 272 18.67 -4.94 2.22
C ASN A 272 18.49 -5.87 1.01
N ILE A 273 17.22 -6.08 0.56
CA ILE A 273 16.93 -6.85 -0.67
C ILE A 273 17.63 -6.18 -1.85
N LEU A 274 17.45 -4.88 -2.04
CA LEU A 274 17.99 -4.13 -3.16
C LEU A 274 19.53 -4.11 -3.14
N MET A 275 20.14 -3.87 -1.99
CA MET A 275 21.60 -3.86 -1.84
C MET A 275 22.20 -5.25 -2.07
N LYS A 276 21.54 -6.32 -1.63
CA LYS A 276 21.99 -7.70 -1.87
C LYS A 276 21.83 -8.12 -3.33
N ALA A 277 20.72 -7.73 -3.96
CA ALA A 277 20.41 -8.10 -5.34
C ALA A 277 21.22 -7.29 -6.36
N CYS A 278 21.24 -5.96 -6.24
CA CYS A 278 21.70 -5.04 -7.28
C CYS A 278 22.82 -4.11 -6.85
N ALA A 279 22.92 -3.78 -5.54
CA ALA A 279 23.85 -2.80 -4.98
C ALA A 279 23.91 -1.48 -5.81
N PRO A 280 22.80 -0.78 -6.07
CA PRO A 280 22.81 0.42 -6.88
C PRO A 280 23.68 1.52 -6.26
N ALA A 281 24.32 2.32 -7.09
CA ALA A 281 25.07 3.50 -6.67
C ALA A 281 24.16 4.66 -6.23
N GLU A 282 22.96 4.73 -6.82
CA GLU A 282 21.92 5.73 -6.47
C GLU A 282 20.54 5.08 -6.40
N ILE A 283 19.78 5.43 -5.36
CA ILE A 283 18.36 5.13 -5.23
C ILE A 283 17.59 6.43 -5.34
N VAL A 284 16.64 6.49 -6.26
CA VAL A 284 15.77 7.65 -6.51
C VAL A 284 14.36 7.32 -6.04
N LEU A 285 13.85 7.99 -5.02
CA LEU A 285 12.44 7.86 -4.63
C LEU A 285 11.58 8.62 -5.65
N CYS A 286 10.71 7.88 -6.34
CA CYS A 286 9.80 8.37 -7.37
C CYS A 286 8.35 8.18 -6.89
N PHE A 287 8.04 8.67 -5.68
CA PHE A 287 6.74 8.48 -5.05
C PHE A 287 5.69 9.44 -5.63
N ASP A 288 4.42 9.11 -5.42
CA ASP A 288 3.30 9.86 -5.95
C ASP A 288 3.27 11.28 -5.37
N LYS A 289 2.78 12.26 -6.13
CA LYS A 289 2.64 13.64 -5.66
C LYS A 289 1.57 13.76 -4.57
N GLU A 290 1.96 14.12 -3.36
CA GLU A 290 1.07 14.17 -2.20
C GLU A 290 0.70 15.59 -1.74
N GLU A 291 1.42 16.62 -2.23
CA GLU A 291 1.19 18.01 -1.84
C GLU A 291 1.39 18.98 -3.00
N LEU A 292 0.84 20.18 -2.88
CA LEU A 292 1.05 21.26 -3.83
C LEU A 292 2.41 21.94 -3.59
N PRO A 293 2.99 22.62 -4.62
CA PRO A 293 4.22 23.37 -4.46
C PRO A 293 4.10 24.42 -3.35
N GLY A 294 5.06 24.42 -2.42
CA GLY A 294 5.09 25.34 -1.27
C GLY A 294 4.57 24.74 0.05
N GLU A 295 4.07 23.52 0.03
CA GLU A 295 3.77 22.73 1.22
C GLU A 295 4.97 21.81 1.52
N ASP A 296 5.66 22.00 2.64
CA ASP A 296 6.93 21.29 2.88
C ASP A 296 6.78 19.97 3.66
N LYS A 297 5.58 19.54 4.02
CA LYS A 297 5.36 18.34 4.84
C LYS A 297 5.81 17.07 4.12
N TYR A 298 5.39 16.92 2.88
CA TYR A 298 5.75 15.74 2.07
C TYR A 298 7.20 15.78 1.62
N PHE A 299 7.72 16.95 1.25
CA PHE A 299 9.15 17.14 1.00
C PHE A 299 9.99 16.65 2.18
N ASN A 300 9.64 17.04 3.40
CA ASN A 300 10.36 16.65 4.62
C ASN A 300 10.26 15.13 4.88
N LYS A 301 9.14 14.49 4.56
CA LYS A 301 8.99 13.03 4.61
C LYS A 301 10.00 12.35 3.69
N LEU A 302 10.04 12.72 2.40
CA LEU A 302 10.97 12.15 1.42
C LEU A 302 12.43 12.40 1.80
N TRP A 303 12.74 13.62 2.23
CA TRP A 303 14.07 13.98 2.74
C TRP A 303 14.48 13.09 3.91
N SER A 304 13.60 12.86 4.88
CA SER A 304 13.87 12.04 6.07
C SER A 304 14.14 10.58 5.70
N ILE A 305 13.38 10.01 4.75
CA ILE A 305 13.64 8.64 4.25
C ILE A 305 15.04 8.57 3.63
N CYS A 306 15.40 9.51 2.78
CA CYS A 306 16.72 9.55 2.15
C CYS A 306 17.85 9.73 3.18
N GLN A 307 17.70 10.65 4.13
CA GLN A 307 18.68 10.89 5.19
C GLN A 307 18.91 9.64 6.06
N LYS A 308 17.86 8.88 6.33
CA LYS A 308 17.95 7.65 7.13
C LYS A 308 18.87 6.60 6.50
N TYR A 309 18.94 6.56 5.18
CA TYR A 309 19.65 5.50 4.45
C TYR A 309 20.85 5.99 3.62
N LYS A 310 21.17 7.27 3.61
CA LYS A 310 22.25 7.85 2.78
C LYS A 310 23.65 7.23 2.96
N ASN A 311 23.88 6.56 4.08
CA ASN A 311 25.16 5.89 4.35
C ASN A 311 25.34 4.57 3.59
N TYR A 312 24.30 4.05 2.91
CA TYR A 312 24.36 2.80 2.15
C TYR A 312 24.71 3.04 0.67
N CYS A 313 24.12 4.07 0.07
CA CYS A 313 24.40 4.53 -1.29
C CYS A 313 23.87 5.98 -1.43
N ASN A 314 24.04 6.59 -2.61
CA ASN A 314 23.45 7.90 -2.87
C ASN A 314 21.94 7.81 -2.88
N PHE A 315 21.28 8.81 -2.30
CA PHE A 315 19.82 8.94 -2.31
C PHE A 315 19.41 10.26 -2.92
N SER A 316 18.36 10.21 -3.71
CA SER A 316 17.66 11.37 -4.23
C SER A 316 16.17 11.09 -4.31
N PHE A 317 15.36 12.11 -4.55
CA PHE A 317 13.93 11.95 -4.75
C PHE A 317 13.39 12.96 -5.76
N ILE A 318 12.34 12.56 -6.47
CA ILE A 318 11.56 13.45 -7.32
C ILE A 318 10.63 14.26 -6.42
N TYR A 319 10.62 15.58 -6.62
CA TYR A 319 9.69 16.51 -6.00
C TYR A 319 9.23 17.52 -7.06
N ASP A 320 7.97 17.48 -7.43
CA ASP A 320 7.39 18.28 -8.49
C ASP A 320 7.15 19.74 -8.04
N ARG A 321 8.15 20.59 -8.29
CA ARG A 321 8.09 22.04 -8.02
C ARG A 321 7.42 22.86 -9.12
N GLU A 322 7.26 22.28 -10.30
CA GLU A 322 6.73 22.97 -11.48
C GLU A 322 5.26 22.64 -11.74
N ASP A 323 4.63 21.88 -10.85
CA ASP A 323 3.24 21.47 -10.94
C ASP A 323 2.90 20.72 -12.25
N LEU A 324 3.82 19.84 -12.66
CA LEU A 324 3.69 19.03 -13.88
C LEU A 324 2.72 17.84 -13.69
N LEU A 325 2.50 17.42 -12.45
CA LEU A 325 1.64 16.30 -12.08
C LEU A 325 0.41 16.81 -11.30
N ASP A 326 -0.70 16.11 -11.43
CA ASP A 326 -1.83 16.28 -10.53
C ASP A 326 -1.55 15.57 -9.17
N LEU A 327 -2.30 15.93 -8.11
CA LEU A 327 -2.22 15.23 -6.83
C LEU A 327 -2.51 13.73 -7.02
N LYS A 328 -1.74 12.89 -6.33
CA LYS A 328 -1.82 11.42 -6.39
C LYS A 328 -1.35 10.80 -7.70
N GLN A 329 -0.78 11.56 -8.61
CA GLN A 329 -0.11 11.02 -9.78
C GLN A 329 1.32 10.59 -9.46
N SER A 330 1.69 9.44 -10.04
CA SER A 330 3.07 8.99 -10.08
C SER A 330 3.88 9.80 -11.11
N PRO A 331 5.19 9.96 -10.94
CA PRO A 331 6.05 10.61 -11.94
C PRO A 331 5.95 10.03 -13.36
N THR A 332 5.49 8.77 -13.50
CA THR A 332 5.33 8.10 -14.81
C THR A 332 3.96 8.35 -15.47
N ASP A 333 2.95 8.84 -14.73
CA ASP A 333 1.58 8.96 -15.24
C ASP A 333 1.40 9.98 -16.39
N ARG A 334 2.36 10.89 -16.56
CA ARG A 334 2.37 11.87 -17.65
C ARG A 334 3.35 11.50 -18.78
N GLY A 335 3.83 10.24 -18.78
CA GLY A 335 4.72 9.70 -19.80
C GLY A 335 6.19 10.06 -19.61
N GLU A 336 7.02 9.52 -20.52
CA GLU A 336 8.48 9.57 -20.43
C GLU A 336 9.05 10.99 -20.41
N GLU A 337 8.53 11.89 -21.24
CA GLU A 337 9.07 13.27 -21.31
C GLU A 337 8.95 14.00 -19.96
N VAL A 338 7.79 13.88 -19.29
CA VAL A 338 7.57 14.50 -17.98
C VAL A 338 8.40 13.81 -16.91
N PHE A 339 8.48 12.49 -16.95
CA PHE A 339 9.33 11.73 -16.04
C PHE A 339 10.79 12.18 -16.12
N MET A 340 11.34 12.31 -17.31
CA MET A 340 12.73 12.76 -17.52
C MET A 340 12.98 14.18 -17.04
N LYS A 341 12.03 15.10 -17.24
CA LYS A 341 12.09 16.46 -16.69
C LYS A 341 12.14 16.48 -15.16
N LEU A 342 11.29 15.66 -14.54
CA LEU A 342 11.25 15.53 -13.09
C LEU A 342 12.54 14.88 -12.55
N LEU A 343 13.03 13.85 -13.21
CA LEU A 343 14.26 13.14 -12.85
C LEU A 343 15.50 14.04 -12.92
N ASP A 344 15.61 14.87 -13.95
CA ASP A 344 16.72 15.83 -14.09
C ASP A 344 16.76 16.83 -12.93
N LYS A 345 15.59 17.24 -12.43
CA LYS A 345 15.43 18.20 -11.32
C LYS A 345 15.32 17.54 -9.94
N ARG A 346 15.61 16.22 -9.84
CA ARG A 346 15.50 15.51 -8.57
C ARG A 346 16.36 16.13 -7.47
N VAL A 347 15.89 16.06 -6.25
CA VAL A 347 16.58 16.56 -5.07
C VAL A 347 17.61 15.53 -4.61
N LYS A 348 18.90 15.86 -4.69
CA LYS A 348 20.00 15.01 -4.22
C LYS A 348 20.24 15.25 -2.73
N VAL A 349 20.26 14.17 -1.95
CA VAL A 349 20.47 14.24 -0.50
C VAL A 349 21.94 13.92 -0.20
N LYS A 350 22.64 14.91 0.32
CA LYS A 350 24.08 14.82 0.69
C LYS A 350 24.26 14.39 2.13
#